data_1b2811368eb4de7c5802f27c5f83b41e
#
_entry.id   1b2811368eb4de7c5802f27c5f83b41e
#
_cell.length_a   1.000
_cell.length_b   1.000
_cell.length_c   1.000
_cell.angle_alpha   90.00
_cell.angle_beta   90.00
_cell.angle_gamma   90.00
#
_symmetry.space_group_name_H-M   'P 1'
#
loop_
_entity.id
_entity.type
_entity.pdbx_description
1 polymer ?
#
loop_
_entity_poly.entity_id
_entity_poly.type
_entity_poly.pdbx_seq_one_letter_code
_entity_poly.pdbx_strand_id
1 'polypeptide(L)'
;MANCIRCGRQLPGFSFGKKICQWCVQHEAYQRGEIVEDAKQPVMRTPWVRRGESTITLTKIFFGINVAVYLGMVLASGSPFQEFGGAELVQWGANAGALTVSGEWWRLLTCVFVHGGLLHIAFNMWCLWDLGALSESLYGRWTFGALYILCGLGASLASIIWNVHVLSVGASGAIFGLAGALIAAFKLGEFSVPRAALSGTMRSLLVFVGFNLIFGAASGVTDNAAHVGGLLTGLILGAVIALFAPLQEHAPRRLAIFLAMLLGLAGGTSALAHHYGLPLRLGRTSSFMNSQPGGAMAQLEKIVKQRPDFVAGHLNLAQAYFNQGDYSKAGSELKRVLELEPKNPGARALLGMVYLNQNRPQDARDTFGGLLTQDANNAEAHYGMGLALAAEGNQQEAIGEYKTAVRLDPQAGGINYDLGVSYAKLNQYDDAIAAYRKEQQQSGDDYELETALAAAYQAKGMTQAAQEANSKAGEFRDGGR
;
A
#
# COMPACT_ATOMS: atom_id res chain seq x y z
N MET A 1 24.23 -31.84 9.03
CA MET A 1 24.96 -30.70 9.60
C MET A 1 25.97 -31.25 10.61
N ALA A 2 27.23 -30.83 10.57
CA ALA A 2 28.26 -31.33 11.48
C ALA A 2 28.10 -30.71 12.87
N ASN A 3 28.35 -31.49 13.90
CA ASN A 3 28.36 -31.01 15.27
C ASN A 3 29.82 -30.80 15.76
N CYS A 4 30.02 -29.82 16.62
CA CYS A 4 31.29 -29.64 17.28
C CYS A 4 31.65 -30.87 18.12
N ILE A 5 32.79 -31.48 17.85
CA ILE A 5 33.25 -32.72 18.51
C ILE A 5 33.45 -32.56 20.01
N ARG A 6 33.61 -31.32 20.52
CA ARG A 6 33.88 -31.06 21.95
C ARG A 6 32.62 -30.71 22.76
N CYS A 7 31.74 -29.84 22.26
CA CYS A 7 30.59 -29.40 23.03
C CYS A 7 29.25 -29.83 22.42
N GLY A 8 29.25 -30.57 21.31
CA GLY A 8 28.06 -31.05 20.62
C GLY A 8 27.26 -29.96 19.91
N ARG A 9 27.70 -28.69 19.88
CA ARG A 9 27.03 -27.61 19.15
C ARG A 9 27.03 -27.88 17.67
N GLN A 10 25.94 -27.55 16.99
CA GLN A 10 25.85 -27.60 15.55
C GLN A 10 26.78 -26.55 14.96
N LEU A 11 27.66 -26.99 14.05
CA LEU A 11 28.53 -26.09 13.31
C LEU A 11 27.74 -25.39 12.22
N PRO A 12 28.03 -24.10 11.89
CA PRO A 12 27.43 -23.41 10.76
C PRO A 12 27.55 -24.23 9.48
N GLY A 13 26.52 -24.24 8.62
CA GLY A 13 26.42 -25.09 7.44
C GLY A 13 27.58 -24.95 6.42
N PHE A 14 28.36 -23.88 6.51
CA PHE A 14 29.57 -23.60 5.70
C PHE A 14 30.89 -23.68 6.49
N SER A 15 30.95 -24.53 7.50
CA SER A 15 32.17 -24.72 8.30
C SER A 15 33.23 -25.60 7.61
N PHE A 16 33.65 -25.24 6.38
CA PHE A 16 34.63 -25.97 5.58
C PHE A 16 35.73 -26.58 6.47
N GLY A 17 35.65 -27.90 6.74
CA GLY A 17 36.62 -28.70 7.46
C GLY A 17 36.77 -28.44 8.98
N LYS A 18 36.05 -27.46 9.58
CA LYS A 18 36.10 -27.17 11.01
C LYS A 18 35.34 -28.20 11.81
N LYS A 19 36.01 -28.95 12.65
CA LYS A 19 35.41 -29.96 13.54
C LYS A 19 35.08 -29.40 14.95
N ILE A 20 35.59 -28.22 15.30
CA ILE A 20 35.46 -27.57 16.60
C ILE A 20 34.83 -26.18 16.39
N CYS A 21 33.83 -25.82 17.20
CA CYS A 21 33.19 -24.50 17.11
C CYS A 21 34.15 -23.42 17.67
N GLN A 22 33.94 -22.19 17.19
CA GLN A 22 34.79 -21.05 17.56
C GLN A 22 34.80 -20.79 19.08
N TRP A 23 33.68 -21.06 19.77
CA TRP A 23 33.61 -20.97 21.22
C TRP A 23 34.58 -21.94 21.93
N CYS A 24 34.63 -23.21 21.51
CA CYS A 24 35.59 -24.16 22.08
C CYS A 24 37.04 -23.77 21.82
N VAL A 25 37.34 -23.22 20.64
CA VAL A 25 38.66 -22.72 20.29
C VAL A 25 39.04 -21.56 21.20
N GLN A 26 38.14 -20.59 21.40
CA GLN A 26 38.40 -19.44 22.29
C GLN A 26 38.50 -19.84 23.75
N HIS A 27 37.65 -20.78 24.20
CA HIS A 27 37.70 -21.27 25.58
C HIS A 27 39.01 -21.99 25.90
N GLU A 28 39.59 -22.72 24.94
CA GLU A 28 40.88 -23.36 25.10
C GLU A 28 42.02 -22.37 25.07
N ALA A 29 41.96 -21.39 24.19
CA ALA A 29 42.95 -20.32 24.15
C ALA A 29 42.95 -19.52 25.47
N TYR A 30 41.78 -19.29 26.07
CA TYR A 30 41.64 -18.69 27.41
C TYR A 30 42.26 -19.57 28.51
N GLN A 31 41.97 -20.89 28.50
CA GLN A 31 42.54 -21.81 29.46
C GLN A 31 44.07 -21.94 29.36
N ARG A 32 44.64 -21.71 28.17
CA ARG A 32 46.09 -21.68 27.93
C ARG A 32 46.76 -20.33 28.22
N GLY A 33 45.95 -19.32 28.64
CA GLY A 33 46.45 -17.97 28.89
C GLY A 33 46.89 -17.18 27.65
N GLU A 34 46.47 -17.66 26.46
CA GLU A 34 46.85 -17.05 25.17
C GLU A 34 45.95 -15.84 24.78
N ILE A 35 44.87 -15.63 25.50
CA ILE A 35 43.91 -14.54 25.24
C ILE A 35 43.79 -13.64 26.46
N VAL A 36 44.15 -12.40 26.25
CA VAL A 36 44.05 -11.31 27.22
C VAL A 36 42.58 -10.93 27.44
N GLU A 37 42.23 -10.68 28.65
CA GLU A 37 41.13 -9.99 29.32
C GLU A 37 39.75 -9.82 28.65
N ASP A 38 39.62 -9.72 27.34
CA ASP A 38 38.33 -9.54 26.66
C ASP A 38 37.51 -10.83 26.47
N ALA A 39 38.13 -11.99 26.72
CA ALA A 39 37.45 -13.30 26.70
C ALA A 39 36.78 -13.65 28.02
N LYS A 40 36.60 -12.70 28.92
CA LYS A 40 35.75 -12.87 30.10
C LYS A 40 34.34 -13.18 29.61
N GLN A 41 34.01 -14.48 29.63
CA GLN A 41 32.72 -15.11 29.47
C GLN A 41 31.71 -14.25 28.66
N PRO A 42 31.10 -14.80 27.63
CA PRO A 42 29.80 -14.28 27.24
C PRO A 42 28.82 -14.62 28.38
N VAL A 43 28.93 -13.86 29.48
CA VAL A 43 27.86 -13.81 30.46
C VAL A 43 26.66 -13.46 29.64
N MET A 44 25.68 -14.39 29.59
CA MET A 44 24.32 -14.00 29.26
C MET A 44 24.02 -12.83 30.18
N ARG A 45 24.20 -11.63 29.66
CA ARG A 45 23.61 -10.44 30.25
C ARG A 45 22.13 -10.62 29.97
N THR A 46 21.44 -11.40 30.81
CA THR A 46 20.00 -11.40 30.82
C THR A 46 19.60 -9.93 30.89
N PRO A 47 18.68 -9.46 30.07
CA PRO A 47 18.20 -8.07 30.10
C PRO A 47 17.75 -7.62 31.49
N TRP A 48 17.52 -8.56 32.40
CA TRP A 48 17.07 -8.40 33.78
C TRP A 48 18.17 -8.03 34.79
N VAL A 49 19.46 -8.13 34.47
CA VAL A 49 20.55 -8.00 35.47
C VAL A 49 21.19 -6.61 35.51
N ARG A 50 20.92 -5.70 34.58
CA ARG A 50 21.35 -4.30 34.70
C ARG A 50 20.25 -3.38 35.24
N ARG A 51 19.85 -3.59 36.48
CA ARG A 51 19.30 -2.51 37.32
C ARG A 51 20.51 -1.70 37.85
N GLY A 52 20.87 -0.61 37.18
CA GLY A 52 21.87 0.28 37.75
C GLY A 52 22.45 1.38 36.84
N GLU A 53 22.34 1.25 35.53
CA GLU A 53 22.78 2.36 34.66
C GLU A 53 21.57 2.85 33.84
N SER A 54 21.15 4.07 34.09
CA SER A 54 20.13 4.83 33.35
C SER A 54 20.67 5.29 32.00
N THR A 55 21.26 4.39 31.22
CA THR A 55 21.67 4.71 29.87
C THR A 55 20.44 4.72 28.98
N ILE A 56 20.22 5.85 28.31
CA ILE A 56 19.20 5.96 27.26
C ILE A 56 19.63 4.99 26.14
N THR A 57 18.83 3.92 25.91
CA THR A 57 19.04 2.95 24.84
C THR A 57 18.34 3.42 23.56
N LEU A 58 18.76 2.94 22.37
CA LEU A 58 18.05 3.25 21.12
C LEU A 58 16.62 2.70 21.10
N THR A 59 16.38 1.57 21.76
CA THR A 59 15.03 1.04 21.98
C THR A 59 14.12 2.10 22.63
N LYS A 60 14.60 2.75 23.72
CA LYS A 60 13.85 3.82 24.40
C LYS A 60 13.67 5.06 23.52
N ILE A 61 14.68 5.39 22.70
CA ILE A 61 14.60 6.51 21.76
C ILE A 61 13.52 6.23 20.71
N PHE A 62 13.56 5.08 20.05
CA PHE A 62 12.54 4.73 19.06
C PHE A 62 11.13 4.62 19.68
N PHE A 63 11.02 4.06 20.88
CA PHE A 63 9.78 4.07 21.65
C PHE A 63 9.28 5.50 21.87
N GLY A 64 10.15 6.39 22.36
CA GLY A 64 9.80 7.80 22.62
C GLY A 64 9.40 8.55 21.36
N ILE A 65 10.07 8.32 20.21
CA ILE A 65 9.71 8.94 18.92
C ILE A 65 8.30 8.49 18.50
N ASN A 66 8.00 7.18 18.53
CA ASN A 66 6.68 6.67 18.18
C ASN A 66 5.58 7.28 19.07
N VAL A 67 5.80 7.32 20.39
CA VAL A 67 4.85 7.93 21.32
C VAL A 67 4.71 9.43 21.07
N ALA A 68 5.79 10.16 20.84
CA ALA A 68 5.75 11.59 20.58
C ALA A 68 4.99 11.94 19.29
N VAL A 69 5.22 11.17 18.20
CA VAL A 69 4.47 11.34 16.95
C VAL A 69 2.98 11.06 17.18
N TYR A 70 2.64 9.96 17.86
CA TYR A 70 1.25 9.62 18.17
C TYR A 70 0.56 10.71 19.01
N LEU A 71 1.22 11.21 20.07
CA LEU A 71 0.68 12.30 20.88
C LEU A 71 0.50 13.59 20.05
N GLY A 72 1.42 13.89 19.13
CA GLY A 72 1.26 14.99 18.18
C GLY A 72 0.02 14.83 17.31
N MET A 73 -0.24 13.61 16.81
CA MET A 73 -1.45 13.29 16.03
C MET A 73 -2.73 13.48 16.86
N VAL A 74 -2.74 12.97 18.10
CA VAL A 74 -3.87 13.14 19.04
C VAL A 74 -4.15 14.61 19.34
N LEU A 75 -3.11 15.41 19.59
CA LEU A 75 -3.26 16.85 19.85
C LEU A 75 -3.80 17.59 18.63
N ALA A 76 -3.41 17.20 17.43
CA ALA A 76 -3.89 17.80 16.19
C ALA A 76 -5.34 17.42 15.86
N SER A 77 -5.76 16.17 16.15
CA SER A 77 -7.12 15.68 15.91
C SER A 77 -8.13 16.02 17.01
N GLY A 78 -7.63 16.30 18.21
CA GLY A 78 -8.46 16.58 19.40
C GLY A 78 -9.11 15.34 20.03
N SER A 79 -8.82 14.11 19.56
CA SER A 79 -9.42 12.88 20.09
C SER A 79 -8.38 11.76 20.28
N PRO A 80 -8.14 11.32 21.56
CA PRO A 80 -7.14 10.30 21.86
C PRO A 80 -7.58 8.85 21.55
N PHE A 81 -8.88 8.61 21.41
CA PHE A 81 -9.45 7.26 21.25
C PHE A 81 -9.96 6.97 19.83
N GLN A 82 -9.89 7.95 18.94
CA GLN A 82 -10.35 7.80 17.58
C GLN A 82 -9.27 7.11 16.73
N GLU A 83 -9.69 6.24 15.80
CA GLU A 83 -8.82 5.81 14.72
C GLU A 83 -8.63 6.96 13.73
N PHE A 84 -7.38 7.20 13.34
CA PHE A 84 -7.07 8.27 12.39
C PHE A 84 -7.48 7.89 10.98
N GLY A 85 -8.13 8.81 10.29
CA GLY A 85 -8.51 8.65 8.90
C GLY A 85 -7.30 8.62 7.95
N GLY A 86 -7.49 8.04 6.76
CA GLY A 86 -6.41 7.91 5.78
C GLY A 86 -5.75 9.24 5.41
N ALA A 87 -6.50 10.34 5.30
CA ALA A 87 -5.98 11.67 5.02
C ALA A 87 -5.06 12.18 6.13
N GLU A 88 -5.45 12.00 7.39
CA GLU A 88 -4.64 12.38 8.55
C GLU A 88 -3.35 11.57 8.59
N LEU A 89 -3.43 10.25 8.38
CA LEU A 89 -2.26 9.38 8.33
C LEU A 89 -1.27 9.81 7.25
N VAL A 90 -1.76 10.17 6.05
CA VAL A 90 -0.91 10.68 4.95
C VAL A 90 -0.26 12.00 5.31
N GLN A 91 -0.99 12.92 5.97
CA GLN A 91 -0.46 14.19 6.43
C GLN A 91 0.71 13.99 7.42
N TRP A 92 0.63 12.98 8.28
CA TRP A 92 1.67 12.65 9.26
C TRP A 92 2.79 11.75 8.71
N GLY A 93 2.75 11.38 7.43
CA GLY A 93 3.84 10.69 6.76
C GLY A 93 3.66 9.19 6.60
N ALA A 94 2.41 8.71 6.56
CA ALA A 94 2.10 7.34 6.15
C ALA A 94 2.67 7.02 4.77
N ASN A 95 3.05 5.78 4.54
CA ASN A 95 3.47 5.30 3.24
C ASN A 95 2.24 5.09 2.35
N ALA A 96 1.90 6.12 1.58
CA ALA A 96 0.93 6.06 0.50
C ALA A 96 1.70 5.78 -0.78
N GLY A 97 1.63 4.54 -1.29
CA GLY A 97 2.52 4.07 -2.35
C GLY A 97 2.54 5.00 -3.57
N ALA A 98 1.39 5.50 -4.01
CA ALA A 98 1.30 6.45 -5.11
C ALA A 98 2.12 7.74 -4.87
N LEU A 99 2.06 8.33 -3.68
CA LEU A 99 2.86 9.51 -3.32
C LEU A 99 4.34 9.17 -3.19
N THR A 100 4.63 8.01 -2.58
CA THR A 100 5.99 7.54 -2.37
C THR A 100 6.71 7.33 -3.71
N VAL A 101 6.12 6.62 -4.67
CA VAL A 101 6.71 6.41 -6.01
C VAL A 101 6.74 7.67 -6.87
N SER A 102 5.92 8.67 -6.54
CA SER A 102 5.91 9.98 -7.20
C SER A 102 6.96 10.96 -6.65
N GLY A 103 7.82 10.54 -5.73
CA GLY A 103 8.97 11.31 -5.24
C GLY A 103 8.95 11.66 -3.76
N GLU A 104 7.93 11.26 -2.98
CA GLU A 104 7.90 11.45 -1.53
C GLU A 104 8.56 10.26 -0.78
N TRP A 105 9.80 9.94 -1.15
CA TRP A 105 10.57 8.78 -0.65
C TRP A 105 10.74 8.74 0.86
N TRP A 106 10.73 9.89 1.50
CA TRP A 106 10.80 10.03 2.94
C TRP A 106 9.67 9.27 3.66
N ARG A 107 8.54 9.02 2.98
CA ARG A 107 7.42 8.24 3.51
C ARG A 107 7.76 6.79 3.80
N LEU A 108 8.75 6.21 3.11
CA LEU A 108 9.25 4.87 3.42
C LEU A 108 9.79 4.76 4.85
N LEU A 109 10.32 5.86 5.38
CA LEU A 109 10.87 5.93 6.73
C LEU A 109 9.85 6.44 7.75
N THR A 110 9.15 7.54 7.44
CA THR A 110 8.26 8.19 8.40
C THR A 110 7.08 7.33 8.80
N CYS A 111 6.56 6.51 7.89
CA CYS A 111 5.45 5.60 8.17
C CYS A 111 5.74 4.61 9.30
N VAL A 112 7.01 4.28 9.56
CA VAL A 112 7.44 3.41 10.67
C VAL A 112 7.09 4.01 12.03
N PHE A 113 6.93 5.33 12.12
CA PHE A 113 6.64 6.07 13.35
C PHE A 113 5.19 6.56 13.45
N VAL A 114 4.40 6.45 12.39
CA VAL A 114 2.98 6.83 12.33
C VAL A 114 2.11 5.63 12.74
N HIS A 115 1.06 5.86 13.54
CA HIS A 115 0.16 4.78 14.00
C HIS A 115 -1.30 5.16 13.81
N GLY A 116 -2.12 4.19 13.35
CA GLY A 116 -3.53 4.40 12.99
C GLY A 116 -4.48 4.55 14.17
N GLY A 117 -4.08 4.20 15.41
CA GLY A 117 -4.93 4.31 16.60
C GLY A 117 -4.26 3.79 17.85
N LEU A 118 -4.94 3.96 19.01
CA LEU A 118 -4.38 3.66 20.33
C LEU A 118 -3.96 2.20 20.49
N LEU A 119 -4.80 1.24 20.09
CA LEU A 119 -4.45 -0.17 20.19
C LEU A 119 -3.28 -0.53 19.30
N HIS A 120 -3.22 0.06 18.10
CA HIS A 120 -2.14 -0.18 17.16
C HIS A 120 -0.79 0.27 17.74
N ILE A 121 -0.68 1.49 18.30
CA ILE A 121 0.57 1.92 18.92
C ILE A 121 0.88 1.12 20.19
N ALA A 122 -0.11 0.80 21.02
CA ALA A 122 0.11 0.06 22.26
C ALA A 122 0.76 -1.32 22.00
N PHE A 123 0.24 -2.09 21.04
CA PHE A 123 0.82 -3.39 20.66
C PHE A 123 2.22 -3.24 20.03
N ASN A 124 2.42 -2.26 19.16
CA ASN A 124 3.75 -2.00 18.59
C ASN A 124 4.76 -1.63 19.66
N MET A 125 4.40 -0.78 20.60
CA MET A 125 5.30 -0.34 21.67
C MET A 125 5.60 -1.48 22.64
N TRP A 126 4.64 -2.33 22.94
CA TRP A 126 4.90 -3.53 23.74
C TRP A 126 5.91 -4.46 23.03
N CYS A 127 5.69 -4.79 21.77
CA CYS A 127 6.61 -5.61 21.00
C CYS A 127 8.00 -4.97 20.84
N LEU A 128 8.05 -3.65 20.58
CA LEU A 128 9.32 -2.92 20.48
C LEU A 128 10.07 -2.93 21.81
N TRP A 129 9.37 -2.82 22.94
CA TRP A 129 10.01 -2.87 24.26
C TRP A 129 10.71 -4.20 24.49
N ASP A 130 10.07 -5.32 24.18
CA ASP A 130 10.60 -6.66 24.41
C ASP A 130 11.62 -7.07 23.33
N LEU A 131 11.24 -7.06 22.06
CA LEU A 131 12.11 -7.48 20.95
C LEU A 131 13.23 -6.48 20.68
N GLY A 132 12.95 -5.20 20.83
CA GLY A 132 13.96 -4.15 20.66
C GLY A 132 15.04 -4.23 21.74
N ALA A 133 14.64 -4.37 23.01
CA ALA A 133 15.58 -4.53 24.10
C ALA A 133 16.44 -5.81 23.96
N LEU A 134 15.83 -6.92 23.56
CA LEU A 134 16.54 -8.16 23.27
C LEU A 134 17.54 -7.97 22.11
N SER A 135 17.09 -7.40 20.99
CA SER A 135 17.92 -7.15 19.82
C SER A 135 19.06 -6.19 20.11
N GLU A 136 18.80 -5.08 20.82
CA GLU A 136 19.83 -4.12 21.21
C GLU A 136 20.87 -4.74 22.15
N SER A 137 20.44 -5.61 23.07
CA SER A 137 21.37 -6.31 23.99
C SER A 137 22.26 -7.31 23.27
N LEU A 138 21.77 -7.97 22.23
CA LEU A 138 22.50 -8.99 21.48
C LEU A 138 23.38 -8.40 20.37
N TYR A 139 22.83 -7.49 19.58
CA TYR A 139 23.52 -6.90 18.43
C TYR A 139 24.33 -5.65 18.77
N GLY A 140 24.07 -5.04 19.91
CA GLY A 140 24.60 -3.73 20.28
C GLY A 140 23.84 -2.58 19.63
N ARG A 141 24.00 -1.38 20.21
CA ARG A 141 23.22 -0.18 19.90
C ARG A 141 23.14 0.15 18.41
N TRP A 142 24.29 0.27 17.74
CA TRP A 142 24.33 0.75 16.35
C TRP A 142 23.84 -0.27 15.35
N THR A 143 24.15 -1.56 15.56
CA THR A 143 23.62 -2.65 14.70
C THR A 143 22.12 -2.79 14.86
N PHE A 144 21.59 -2.72 16.09
CA PHE A 144 20.14 -2.70 16.34
C PHE A 144 19.46 -1.53 15.62
N GLY A 145 20.02 -0.31 15.76
CA GLY A 145 19.44 0.86 15.10
C GLY A 145 19.40 0.72 13.58
N ALA A 146 20.49 0.24 12.97
CA ALA A 146 20.55 -0.02 11.54
C ALA A 146 19.55 -1.10 11.10
N LEU A 147 19.44 -2.22 11.85
CA LEU A 147 18.46 -3.27 11.58
C LEU A 147 17.03 -2.73 11.64
N TYR A 148 16.68 -1.97 12.68
CA TYR A 148 15.33 -1.39 12.82
C TYR A 148 14.95 -0.54 11.62
N ILE A 149 15.83 0.39 11.23
CA ILE A 149 15.58 1.31 10.11
C ILE A 149 15.52 0.57 8.77
N LEU A 150 16.51 -0.29 8.47
CA LEU A 150 16.57 -0.99 7.20
C LEU A 150 15.42 -2.00 7.03
N CYS A 151 15.02 -2.67 8.11
CA CYS A 151 13.87 -3.56 8.10
C CYS A 151 12.55 -2.78 7.89
N GLY A 152 12.43 -1.60 8.51
CA GLY A 152 11.30 -0.70 8.28
C GLY A 152 11.21 -0.23 6.82
N LEU A 153 12.34 0.18 6.24
CA LEU A 153 12.41 0.55 4.81
C LEU A 153 12.07 -0.63 3.89
N GLY A 154 12.59 -1.83 4.17
CA GLY A 154 12.29 -3.04 3.42
C GLY A 154 10.82 -3.45 3.51
N ALA A 155 10.21 -3.29 4.68
CA ALA A 155 8.78 -3.50 4.91
C ALA A 155 7.93 -2.53 4.08
N SER A 156 8.26 -1.24 4.15
CA SER A 156 7.57 -0.19 3.40
C SER A 156 7.66 -0.39 1.88
N LEU A 157 8.80 -0.86 1.41
CA LEU A 157 9.01 -1.17 0.00
C LEU A 157 8.20 -2.39 -0.44
N ALA A 158 8.18 -3.47 0.37
CA ALA A 158 7.39 -4.66 0.10
C ALA A 158 5.88 -4.38 0.06
N SER A 159 5.39 -3.50 0.93
CA SER A 159 4.02 -3.01 0.91
C SER A 159 3.64 -2.39 -0.44
N ILE A 160 4.49 -1.51 -0.98
CA ILE A 160 4.29 -0.87 -2.29
C ILE A 160 4.33 -1.89 -3.43
N ILE A 161 5.29 -2.83 -3.38
CA ILE A 161 5.43 -3.89 -4.40
C ILE A 161 4.16 -4.74 -4.46
N TRP A 162 3.59 -5.06 -3.30
CA TRP A 162 2.38 -5.87 -3.22
C TRP A 162 1.15 -5.13 -3.69
N ASN A 163 0.98 -3.90 -3.23
CA ASN A 163 -0.14 -3.04 -3.63
C ASN A 163 0.22 -1.55 -3.44
N VAL A 164 0.47 -0.86 -4.53
CA VAL A 164 0.80 0.58 -4.55
C VAL A 164 -0.31 1.49 -3.99
N HIS A 165 -1.54 0.99 -3.88
CA HIS A 165 -2.69 1.73 -3.36
C HIS A 165 -2.92 1.54 -1.86
N VAL A 166 -2.15 0.66 -1.19
CA VAL A 166 -2.24 0.47 0.26
C VAL A 166 -1.63 1.65 1.00
N LEU A 167 -2.29 2.03 2.08
CA LEU A 167 -1.76 2.96 3.07
C LEU A 167 -1.12 2.16 4.19
N SER A 168 0.21 2.25 4.33
CA SER A 168 0.98 1.49 5.32
C SER A 168 1.51 2.40 6.42
N VAL A 169 1.33 1.99 7.68
CA VAL A 169 1.76 2.70 8.89
C VAL A 169 2.15 1.72 9.99
N GLY A 170 3.05 2.14 10.88
CA GLY A 170 3.39 1.45 12.11
C GLY A 170 4.79 0.86 12.14
N ALA A 171 5.29 0.68 13.36
CA ALA A 171 6.60 0.10 13.64
C ALA A 171 6.66 -1.42 13.36
N SER A 172 5.51 -2.04 13.09
CA SER A 172 5.39 -3.51 13.01
C SER A 172 6.30 -4.15 11.98
N GLY A 173 6.45 -3.56 10.78
CA GLY A 173 7.38 -4.05 9.77
C GLY A 173 8.84 -4.09 10.24
N ALA A 174 9.30 -3.06 10.94
CA ALA A 174 10.63 -3.04 11.55
C ALA A 174 10.75 -4.09 12.67
N ILE A 175 9.72 -4.26 13.50
CA ILE A 175 9.66 -5.26 14.58
C ILE A 175 9.70 -6.69 14.02
N PHE A 176 8.96 -6.98 12.95
CA PHE A 176 9.06 -8.25 12.24
C PHE A 176 10.46 -8.48 11.68
N GLY A 177 11.11 -7.43 11.20
CA GLY A 177 12.50 -7.50 10.77
C GLY A 177 13.47 -7.85 11.91
N LEU A 178 13.29 -7.27 13.08
CA LEU A 178 14.08 -7.66 14.26
C LEU A 178 13.87 -9.14 14.62
N ALA A 179 12.62 -9.62 14.56
CA ALA A 179 12.33 -11.04 14.76
C ALA A 179 13.05 -11.91 13.72
N GLY A 180 13.00 -11.52 12.44
CA GLY A 180 13.72 -12.22 11.37
C GLY A 180 15.23 -12.27 11.58
N ALA A 181 15.84 -11.14 11.94
CA ALA A 181 17.26 -11.06 12.22
C ALA A 181 17.68 -11.96 13.39
N LEU A 182 16.89 -11.97 14.47
CA LEU A 182 17.12 -12.87 15.61
C LEU A 182 16.99 -14.35 15.24
N ILE A 183 15.95 -14.70 14.46
CA ILE A 183 15.75 -16.08 13.97
C ILE A 183 16.98 -16.55 13.17
N ALA A 184 17.44 -15.73 12.23
CA ALA A 184 18.62 -16.03 11.41
C ALA A 184 19.89 -16.18 12.28
N ALA A 185 20.14 -15.22 13.16
CA ALA A 185 21.31 -15.22 14.04
C ALA A 185 21.34 -16.42 14.99
N PHE A 186 20.19 -16.77 15.59
CA PHE A 186 20.09 -17.93 16.46
C PHE A 186 20.28 -19.24 15.67
N LYS A 187 19.75 -19.32 14.47
CA LYS A 187 19.86 -20.52 13.62
C LYS A 187 21.30 -20.72 13.10
N LEU A 188 22.00 -19.64 12.80
CA LEU A 188 23.36 -19.66 12.29
C LEU A 188 24.41 -19.66 13.42
N GLY A 189 23.99 -19.53 14.68
CA GLY A 189 24.87 -19.64 15.85
C GLY A 189 25.74 -18.40 16.08
N GLU A 190 25.27 -17.21 15.70
CA GLU A 190 25.99 -15.94 15.94
C GLU A 190 26.16 -15.66 17.44
N PHE A 191 25.14 -16.02 18.24
CA PHE A 191 25.14 -15.79 19.68
C PHE A 191 25.40 -17.06 20.47
N SER A 192 26.28 -16.96 21.47
CA SER A 192 26.54 -18.04 22.43
C SER A 192 25.47 -18.11 23.51
N VAL A 193 24.27 -18.63 23.17
CA VAL A 193 23.13 -18.76 24.09
C VAL A 193 22.93 -20.22 24.47
N PRO A 194 22.64 -20.56 25.75
CA PRO A 194 22.30 -21.92 26.17
C PRO A 194 21.12 -22.50 25.39
N ARG A 195 21.19 -23.77 25.01
CA ARG A 195 20.16 -24.43 24.17
C ARG A 195 18.73 -24.31 24.73
N ALA A 196 18.56 -24.38 26.06
CA ALA A 196 17.26 -24.25 26.69
C ALA A 196 16.64 -22.87 26.52
N ALA A 197 17.43 -21.79 26.70
CA ALA A 197 17.00 -20.42 26.48
C ALA A 197 16.75 -20.15 24.98
N LEU A 198 17.62 -20.68 24.11
CA LEU A 198 17.51 -20.54 22.67
C LEU A 198 16.20 -21.17 22.14
N SER A 199 15.85 -22.38 22.58
CA SER A 199 14.64 -23.07 22.13
C SER A 199 13.36 -22.33 22.57
N GLY A 200 13.34 -21.78 23.78
CA GLY A 200 12.23 -20.97 24.29
C GLY A 200 12.05 -19.69 23.50
N THR A 201 13.13 -18.93 23.33
CA THR A 201 13.09 -17.66 22.57
C THR A 201 12.73 -17.89 21.11
N MET A 202 13.30 -18.91 20.46
CA MET A 202 12.98 -19.27 19.07
C MET A 202 11.49 -19.62 18.93
N ARG A 203 10.95 -20.43 19.85
CA ARG A 203 9.52 -20.77 19.85
C ARG A 203 8.65 -19.52 19.98
N SER A 204 8.98 -18.61 20.89
CA SER A 204 8.25 -17.36 21.08
C SER A 204 8.28 -16.48 19.84
N LEU A 205 9.43 -16.35 19.17
CA LEU A 205 9.57 -15.60 17.90
C LEU A 205 8.72 -16.23 16.79
N LEU A 206 8.73 -17.54 16.64
CA LEU A 206 7.95 -18.24 15.61
C LEU A 206 6.44 -18.12 15.89
N VAL A 207 6.03 -18.23 17.15
CA VAL A 207 4.61 -18.03 17.56
C VAL A 207 4.19 -16.58 17.30
N PHE A 208 5.02 -15.60 17.68
CA PHE A 208 4.78 -14.17 17.41
C PHE A 208 4.57 -13.92 15.92
N VAL A 209 5.50 -14.38 15.08
CA VAL A 209 5.42 -14.19 13.62
C VAL A 209 4.18 -14.88 13.05
N GLY A 210 3.98 -16.17 13.38
CA GLY A 210 2.87 -16.97 12.84
C GLY A 210 1.51 -16.41 13.26
N PHE A 211 1.33 -16.10 14.54
CA PHE A 211 0.08 -15.54 15.06
C PHE A 211 -0.28 -14.22 14.37
N ASN A 212 0.67 -13.28 14.30
CA ASN A 212 0.40 -11.96 13.72
C ASN A 212 0.12 -12.03 12.21
N LEU A 213 0.81 -12.92 11.46
CA LEU A 213 0.53 -13.09 10.03
C LEU A 213 -0.84 -13.72 9.79
N ILE A 214 -1.23 -14.73 10.58
CA ILE A 214 -2.56 -15.37 10.48
C ILE A 214 -3.65 -14.37 10.87
N PHE A 215 -3.48 -13.67 11.99
CA PHE A 215 -4.42 -12.64 12.44
C PHE A 215 -4.56 -11.53 11.41
N GLY A 216 -3.45 -11.06 10.85
CA GLY A 216 -3.45 -10.01 9.81
C GLY A 216 -4.15 -10.46 8.53
N ALA A 217 -3.98 -11.72 8.12
CA ALA A 217 -4.67 -12.28 6.98
C ALA A 217 -6.19 -12.42 7.22
N ALA A 218 -6.57 -12.78 8.45
CA ALA A 218 -7.97 -12.98 8.81
C ALA A 218 -8.73 -11.65 9.02
N SER A 219 -8.07 -10.65 9.60
CA SER A 219 -8.70 -9.36 9.92
C SER A 219 -8.80 -8.39 8.75
N GLY A 220 -7.92 -8.52 7.75
CA GLY A 220 -7.82 -7.56 6.64
C GLY A 220 -7.37 -6.14 7.03
N VAL A 221 -7.11 -5.91 8.33
CA VAL A 221 -6.79 -4.57 8.87
C VAL A 221 -5.29 -4.28 8.86
N THR A 222 -4.45 -5.33 8.81
CA THR A 222 -2.98 -5.18 8.89
C THR A 222 -2.32 -5.35 7.53
N ASP A 223 -1.26 -4.58 7.30
CA ASP A 223 -0.42 -4.71 6.09
C ASP A 223 0.52 -5.91 6.22
N ASN A 224 0.02 -7.08 5.86
CA ASN A 224 0.81 -8.31 5.87
C ASN A 224 1.99 -8.30 4.89
N ALA A 225 1.92 -7.54 3.82
CA ALA A 225 3.03 -7.39 2.90
C ALA A 225 4.22 -6.66 3.57
N ALA A 226 3.93 -5.62 4.37
CA ALA A 226 4.94 -4.96 5.18
C ALA A 226 5.52 -5.91 6.24
N HIS A 227 4.71 -6.74 6.92
CA HIS A 227 5.18 -7.72 7.89
C HIS A 227 6.13 -8.74 7.25
N VAL A 228 5.74 -9.33 6.12
CA VAL A 228 6.56 -10.30 5.38
C VAL A 228 7.83 -9.62 4.85
N GLY A 229 7.73 -8.42 4.27
CA GLY A 229 8.86 -7.66 3.77
C GLY A 229 9.89 -7.34 4.85
N GLY A 230 9.42 -6.90 6.03
CA GLY A 230 10.26 -6.67 7.19
C GLY A 230 10.95 -7.94 7.67
N LEU A 231 10.19 -9.03 7.84
CA LEU A 231 10.71 -10.34 8.25
C LEU A 231 11.80 -10.85 7.29
N LEU A 232 11.57 -10.81 5.98
CA LEU A 232 12.53 -11.24 4.98
C LEU A 232 13.80 -10.37 5.00
N THR A 233 13.65 -9.05 5.07
CA THR A 233 14.76 -8.12 5.18
C THR A 233 15.62 -8.44 6.42
N GLY A 234 14.96 -8.68 7.55
CA GLY A 234 15.64 -9.05 8.78
C GLY A 234 16.34 -10.41 8.72
N LEU A 235 15.67 -11.43 8.14
CA LEU A 235 16.28 -12.75 7.91
C LEU A 235 17.56 -12.64 7.06
N ILE A 236 17.51 -11.87 5.97
CA ILE A 236 18.64 -11.65 5.08
C ILE A 236 19.79 -10.94 5.83
N LEU A 237 19.48 -9.79 6.45
CA LEU A 237 20.49 -9.00 7.19
C LEU A 237 21.09 -9.80 8.34
N GLY A 238 20.27 -10.46 9.14
CA GLY A 238 20.75 -11.32 10.24
C GLY A 238 21.63 -12.46 9.77
N ALA A 239 21.24 -13.11 8.65
CA ALA A 239 22.07 -14.16 8.06
C ALA A 239 23.40 -13.63 7.51
N VAL A 240 23.38 -12.51 6.78
CA VAL A 240 24.59 -11.90 6.21
C VAL A 240 25.54 -11.45 7.33
N ILE A 241 24.99 -10.82 8.39
CA ILE A 241 25.78 -10.41 9.54
C ILE A 241 26.41 -11.64 10.22
N ALA A 242 25.63 -12.69 10.50
CA ALA A 242 26.11 -13.89 11.17
C ALA A 242 27.21 -14.61 10.38
N LEU A 243 27.12 -14.60 9.04
CA LEU A 243 28.07 -15.30 8.16
C LEU A 243 29.34 -14.50 7.88
N PHE A 244 29.24 -13.19 7.67
CA PHE A 244 30.32 -12.36 7.13
C PHE A 244 30.88 -11.30 8.10
N ALA A 245 30.13 -10.95 9.15
CA ALA A 245 30.52 -9.92 10.11
C ALA A 245 30.05 -10.25 11.54
N PRO A 246 30.40 -11.45 12.10
CA PRO A 246 29.95 -11.82 13.43
C PRO A 246 30.44 -10.83 14.51
N LEU A 247 29.80 -10.83 15.67
CA LEU A 247 29.69 -9.74 16.66
C LEU A 247 30.98 -9.14 17.22
N GLN A 248 32.11 -9.76 17.11
CA GLN A 248 33.27 -9.35 17.94
C GLN A 248 34.39 -8.58 17.24
N GLU A 249 34.44 -8.51 15.89
CA GLU A 249 35.62 -7.95 15.24
C GLU A 249 35.45 -7.06 14.01
N HIS A 250 34.21 -6.82 13.52
CA HIS A 250 34.07 -6.29 12.16
C HIS A 250 33.06 -5.13 11.99
N ALA A 251 33.14 -4.09 12.83
CA ALA A 251 32.31 -2.88 12.64
C ALA A 251 32.34 -2.29 11.20
N PRO A 252 33.52 -2.20 10.52
CA PRO A 252 33.56 -1.73 9.13
C PRO A 252 32.82 -2.65 8.15
N ARG A 253 32.87 -3.97 8.33
CA ARG A 253 32.14 -4.92 7.47
C ARG A 253 30.64 -4.81 7.67
N ARG A 254 30.15 -4.60 8.90
CA ARG A 254 28.72 -4.35 9.17
C ARG A 254 28.24 -3.07 8.51
N LEU A 255 29.02 -2.01 8.61
CA LEU A 255 28.70 -0.75 7.93
C LEU A 255 28.60 -0.97 6.41
N ALA A 256 29.53 -1.70 5.81
CA ALA A 256 29.50 -2.03 4.39
C ALA A 256 28.24 -2.83 4.00
N ILE A 257 27.84 -3.83 4.83
CA ILE A 257 26.59 -4.61 4.64
C ILE A 257 25.38 -3.69 4.69
N PHE A 258 25.29 -2.79 5.67
CA PHE A 258 24.17 -1.85 5.81
C PHE A 258 24.10 -0.86 4.64
N LEU A 259 25.26 -0.34 4.20
CA LEU A 259 25.32 0.54 3.03
C LEU A 259 24.92 -0.19 1.74
N ALA A 260 25.36 -1.43 1.55
CA ALA A 260 24.95 -2.24 0.40
C ALA A 260 23.44 -2.52 0.41
N MET A 261 22.86 -2.83 1.57
CA MET A 261 21.41 -2.99 1.70
C MET A 261 20.66 -1.68 1.41
N LEU A 262 21.15 -0.57 1.96
CA LEU A 262 20.53 0.75 1.70
C LEU A 262 20.57 1.11 0.22
N LEU A 263 21.69 0.86 -0.46
CA LEU A 263 21.82 1.05 -1.91
C LEU A 263 20.88 0.11 -2.69
N GLY A 264 20.74 -1.14 -2.27
CA GLY A 264 19.78 -2.09 -2.85
C GLY A 264 18.33 -1.63 -2.70
N LEU A 265 17.96 -1.15 -1.52
CA LEU A 265 16.63 -0.60 -1.27
C LEU A 265 16.39 0.70 -2.07
N ALA A 266 17.39 1.58 -2.17
CA ALA A 266 17.30 2.79 -2.99
C ALA A 266 17.18 2.45 -4.49
N GLY A 267 17.94 1.46 -4.98
CA GLY A 267 17.82 0.94 -6.34
C GLY A 267 16.45 0.32 -6.62
N GLY A 268 15.94 -0.47 -5.68
CA GLY A 268 14.60 -1.05 -5.76
C GLY A 268 13.50 0.01 -5.80
N THR A 269 13.62 1.05 -4.97
CA THR A 269 12.72 2.21 -4.97
C THR A 269 12.75 2.94 -6.31
N SER A 270 13.95 3.19 -6.85
CA SER A 270 14.12 3.85 -8.14
C SER A 270 13.52 3.01 -9.29
N ALA A 271 13.73 1.69 -9.26
CA ALA A 271 13.12 0.77 -10.23
C ALA A 271 11.59 0.76 -10.15
N LEU A 272 11.03 0.78 -8.93
CA LEU A 272 9.59 0.88 -8.72
C LEU A 272 9.05 2.22 -9.23
N ALA A 273 9.76 3.33 -8.99
CA ALA A 273 9.37 4.63 -9.54
C ALA A 273 9.36 4.62 -11.07
N HIS A 274 10.34 3.98 -11.66
CA HIS A 274 10.40 3.85 -13.12
C HIS A 274 9.27 2.94 -13.65
N HIS A 275 8.96 1.86 -12.93
CA HIS A 275 7.93 0.88 -13.32
C HIS A 275 6.51 1.39 -13.05
N TYR A 276 6.27 2.00 -11.88
CA TYR A 276 4.97 2.56 -11.48
C TYR A 276 4.87 4.07 -11.78
N GLY A 277 5.89 4.73 -12.31
CA GLY A 277 5.83 6.04 -12.96
C GLY A 277 4.90 6.04 -14.19
N LEU A 278 4.21 4.94 -14.33
CA LEU A 278 3.05 4.66 -15.14
C LEU A 278 1.80 5.35 -14.59
N PRO A 279 0.83 5.60 -15.46
CA PRO A 279 -0.38 6.32 -15.13
C PRO A 279 -1.05 5.68 -13.90
N LEU A 280 -1.21 6.46 -12.83
CA LEU A 280 -2.18 6.17 -11.79
C LEU A 280 -3.48 5.84 -12.50
N ARG A 281 -3.85 4.56 -12.53
CA ARG A 281 -5.13 4.14 -13.10
C ARG A 281 -6.22 4.87 -12.35
N LEU A 282 -6.86 5.78 -13.03
CA LEU A 282 -7.81 6.79 -12.57
C LEU A 282 -9.05 6.25 -11.81
N GLY A 283 -9.17 4.94 -11.62
CA GLY A 283 -10.41 4.34 -11.13
C GLY A 283 -10.58 4.17 -9.63
N ARG A 284 -9.56 4.36 -8.76
CA ARG A 284 -9.68 4.01 -7.33
C ARG A 284 -9.19 5.05 -6.32
N THR A 285 -8.74 6.22 -6.77
CA THR A 285 -8.36 7.32 -5.86
C THR A 285 -9.56 8.13 -5.37
N SER A 286 -10.75 7.92 -5.91
CA SER A 286 -11.97 8.62 -5.51
C SER A 286 -12.36 8.42 -4.04
N SER A 287 -12.09 7.26 -3.46
CA SER A 287 -12.42 6.98 -2.06
C SER A 287 -11.55 7.77 -1.07
N PHE A 288 -10.31 8.10 -1.44
CA PHE A 288 -9.39 8.86 -0.60
C PHE A 288 -9.67 10.38 -0.67
N MET A 289 -10.13 10.87 -1.82
CA MET A 289 -10.45 12.29 -2.04
C MET A 289 -11.81 12.72 -1.45
N ASN A 290 -12.71 11.77 -1.20
CA ASN A 290 -14.05 12.07 -0.67
C ASN A 290 -14.08 12.49 0.81
N SER A 291 -13.01 12.26 1.58
CA SER A 291 -13.02 12.56 3.02
C SER A 291 -12.68 14.02 3.38
N GLN A 292 -11.95 14.76 2.55
CA GLN A 292 -11.75 16.22 2.65
C GLN A 292 -11.36 16.86 1.30
N PRO A 293 -12.31 17.25 0.45
CA PRO A 293 -12.02 17.68 -0.92
C PRO A 293 -11.13 18.92 -1.04
N GLY A 294 -11.25 19.88 -0.12
CA GLY A 294 -10.54 21.16 -0.22
C GLY A 294 -9.04 21.09 0.10
N GLY A 295 -8.64 20.26 1.07
CA GLY A 295 -7.24 20.16 1.49
C GLY A 295 -6.37 19.39 0.49
N ALA A 296 -6.90 18.29 -0.05
CA ALA A 296 -6.19 17.47 -1.03
C ALA A 296 -6.00 18.22 -2.35
N MET A 297 -7.00 18.98 -2.78
CA MET A 297 -6.94 19.78 -4.01
C MET A 297 -5.90 20.89 -3.91
N ALA A 298 -5.88 21.66 -2.81
CA ALA A 298 -4.89 22.71 -2.60
C ALA A 298 -3.45 22.15 -2.58
N GLN A 299 -3.26 20.93 -2.07
CA GLN A 299 -1.96 20.24 -2.14
C GLN A 299 -1.59 19.85 -3.57
N LEU A 300 -2.54 19.31 -4.36
CA LEU A 300 -2.31 18.98 -5.77
C LEU A 300 -1.97 20.23 -6.60
N GLU A 301 -2.70 21.33 -6.41
CA GLU A 301 -2.40 22.64 -7.05
C GLU A 301 -0.98 23.11 -6.71
N LYS A 302 -0.57 23.00 -5.44
CA LYS A 302 0.79 23.35 -5.03
C LYS A 302 1.85 22.44 -5.68
N ILE A 303 1.57 21.13 -5.77
CA ILE A 303 2.49 20.16 -6.40
C ILE A 303 2.66 20.45 -7.88
N VAL A 304 1.58 20.63 -8.65
CA VAL A 304 1.67 20.89 -10.08
C VAL A 304 2.30 22.26 -10.38
N LYS A 305 2.10 23.23 -9.48
CA LYS A 305 2.77 24.54 -9.57
C LYS A 305 4.29 24.42 -9.37
N GLN A 306 4.75 23.57 -8.46
CA GLN A 306 6.17 23.33 -8.20
C GLN A 306 6.81 22.41 -9.25
N ARG A 307 6.04 21.52 -9.85
CA ARG A 307 6.48 20.53 -10.83
C ARG A 307 5.50 20.51 -12.01
N PRO A 308 5.61 21.48 -12.93
CA PRO A 308 4.69 21.63 -14.07
C PRO A 308 4.83 20.52 -15.13
N ASP A 309 5.79 19.61 -14.97
CA ASP A 309 6.01 18.40 -15.76
C ASP A 309 5.44 17.13 -15.11
N PHE A 310 4.83 17.24 -13.92
CA PHE A 310 4.35 16.09 -13.16
C PHE A 310 2.98 15.60 -13.67
N VAL A 311 3.00 14.72 -14.67
CA VAL A 311 1.81 14.17 -15.35
C VAL A 311 0.76 13.62 -14.39
N ALA A 312 1.17 12.78 -13.43
CA ALA A 312 0.24 12.21 -12.47
C ALA A 312 -0.43 13.26 -11.56
N GLY A 313 0.29 14.34 -11.22
CA GLY A 313 -0.26 15.48 -10.47
C GLY A 313 -1.37 16.17 -11.25
N HIS A 314 -1.14 16.47 -12.53
CA HIS A 314 -2.12 17.08 -13.43
C HIS A 314 -3.34 16.18 -13.64
N LEU A 315 -3.15 14.85 -13.80
CA LEU A 315 -4.26 13.90 -13.93
C LEU A 315 -5.14 13.87 -12.68
N ASN A 316 -4.53 13.79 -11.49
CA ASN A 316 -5.26 13.76 -10.23
C ASN A 316 -6.00 15.08 -9.98
N LEU A 317 -5.37 16.20 -10.30
CA LEU A 317 -5.99 17.52 -10.18
C LEU A 317 -7.16 17.67 -11.15
N ALA A 318 -7.00 17.19 -12.39
CA ALA A 318 -8.09 17.14 -13.37
C ALA A 318 -9.28 16.32 -12.89
N GLN A 319 -9.02 15.13 -12.33
CA GLN A 319 -10.07 14.29 -11.76
C GLN A 319 -10.77 14.98 -10.57
N ALA A 320 -10.01 15.66 -9.72
CA ALA A 320 -10.57 16.41 -8.59
C ALA A 320 -11.48 17.55 -9.07
N TYR A 321 -11.05 18.33 -10.05
CA TYR A 321 -11.88 19.37 -10.68
C TYR A 321 -13.12 18.79 -11.37
N PHE A 322 -12.99 17.66 -12.07
CA PHE A 322 -14.11 16.96 -12.70
C PHE A 322 -15.17 16.56 -11.67
N ASN A 323 -14.75 15.97 -10.56
CA ASN A 323 -15.66 15.56 -9.48
C ASN A 323 -16.35 16.74 -8.78
N GLN A 324 -15.73 17.94 -8.82
CA GLN A 324 -16.35 19.18 -8.32
C GLN A 324 -17.24 19.89 -9.36
N GLY A 325 -17.30 19.40 -10.59
CA GLY A 325 -18.01 20.05 -11.68
C GLY A 325 -17.27 21.22 -12.33
N ASP A 326 -15.99 21.49 -11.93
CA ASP A 326 -15.16 22.50 -12.60
C ASP A 326 -14.52 21.92 -13.86
N TYR A 327 -15.36 21.65 -14.84
CA TYR A 327 -14.97 21.04 -16.12
C TYR A 327 -13.97 21.92 -16.92
N SER A 328 -13.98 23.23 -16.67
CA SER A 328 -13.03 24.13 -17.33
C SER A 328 -11.59 23.89 -16.86
N LYS A 329 -11.38 23.86 -15.53
CA LYS A 329 -10.07 23.57 -14.98
C LYS A 329 -9.64 22.13 -15.24
N ALA A 330 -10.58 21.16 -15.10
CA ALA A 330 -10.30 19.76 -15.45
C ALA A 330 -9.75 19.64 -16.88
N GLY A 331 -10.41 20.29 -17.87
CA GLY A 331 -9.97 20.28 -19.24
C GLY A 331 -8.60 20.93 -19.45
N SER A 332 -8.27 21.98 -18.70
CA SER A 332 -6.95 22.63 -18.76
C SER A 332 -5.82 21.71 -18.29
N GLU A 333 -6.03 21.05 -17.17
CA GLU A 333 -5.06 20.10 -16.62
C GLU A 333 -4.87 18.89 -17.54
N LEU A 334 -5.96 18.35 -18.13
CA LEU A 334 -5.89 17.24 -19.09
C LEU A 334 -5.16 17.60 -20.38
N LYS A 335 -5.37 18.81 -20.90
CA LYS A 335 -4.58 19.31 -22.05
C LYS A 335 -3.10 19.37 -21.71
N ARG A 336 -2.76 19.80 -20.48
CA ARG A 336 -1.38 19.81 -20.03
C ARG A 336 -0.79 18.40 -19.98
N VAL A 337 -1.57 17.40 -19.50
CA VAL A 337 -1.16 15.97 -19.56
C VAL A 337 -0.89 15.54 -21.00
N LEU A 338 -1.78 15.89 -21.93
CA LEU A 338 -1.64 15.49 -23.33
C LEU A 338 -0.53 16.23 -24.08
N GLU A 339 -0.10 17.42 -23.60
CA GLU A 339 1.11 18.07 -24.05
C GLU A 339 2.37 17.31 -23.62
N LEU A 340 2.39 16.79 -22.40
CA LEU A 340 3.51 16.04 -21.84
C LEU A 340 3.52 14.58 -22.35
N GLU A 341 2.37 13.96 -22.44
CA GLU A 341 2.15 12.58 -22.89
C GLU A 341 1.01 12.51 -23.93
N PRO A 342 1.29 12.77 -25.22
CA PRO A 342 0.26 12.87 -26.26
C PRO A 342 -0.59 11.61 -26.47
N LYS A 343 -0.10 10.44 -26.02
CA LYS A 343 -0.78 9.15 -26.14
C LYS A 343 -1.39 8.66 -24.82
N ASN A 344 -1.46 9.49 -23.80
CA ASN A 344 -2.02 9.08 -22.50
C ASN A 344 -3.52 8.74 -22.63
N PRO A 345 -3.92 7.45 -22.49
CA PRO A 345 -5.29 7.03 -22.74
C PRO A 345 -6.25 7.55 -21.67
N GLY A 346 -5.84 7.55 -20.39
CA GLY A 346 -6.69 8.02 -19.29
C GLY A 346 -6.99 9.52 -19.38
N ALA A 347 -5.99 10.33 -19.75
CA ALA A 347 -6.20 11.75 -19.96
C ALA A 347 -7.16 12.01 -21.13
N ARG A 348 -7.05 11.23 -22.20
CA ARG A 348 -7.91 11.35 -23.37
C ARG A 348 -9.35 10.93 -23.05
N ALA A 349 -9.54 9.81 -22.35
CA ALA A 349 -10.86 9.36 -21.93
C ALA A 349 -11.55 10.37 -21.02
N LEU A 350 -10.85 10.86 -19.99
CA LEU A 350 -11.41 11.85 -19.07
C LEU A 350 -11.68 13.21 -19.77
N LEU A 351 -10.85 13.60 -20.74
CA LEU A 351 -11.10 14.82 -21.53
C LEU A 351 -12.37 14.69 -22.38
N GLY A 352 -12.64 13.51 -22.96
CA GLY A 352 -13.89 13.22 -23.64
C GLY A 352 -15.11 13.39 -22.72
N MET A 353 -15.01 12.87 -21.50
CA MET A 353 -16.07 13.06 -20.47
C MET A 353 -16.23 14.52 -20.06
N VAL A 354 -15.13 15.26 -19.94
CA VAL A 354 -15.17 16.73 -19.71
C VAL A 354 -15.95 17.44 -20.80
N TYR A 355 -15.70 17.13 -22.07
CA TYR A 355 -16.43 17.74 -23.17
C TYR A 355 -17.93 17.40 -23.18
N LEU A 356 -18.30 16.16 -22.85
CA LEU A 356 -19.72 15.79 -22.69
C LEU A 356 -20.41 16.64 -21.62
N ASN A 357 -19.79 16.79 -20.46
CA ASN A 357 -20.34 17.61 -19.36
C ASN A 357 -20.34 19.12 -19.67
N GLN A 358 -19.51 19.58 -20.62
CA GLN A 358 -19.54 20.95 -21.17
C GLN A 358 -20.57 21.13 -22.30
N ASN A 359 -21.40 20.11 -22.58
CA ASN A 359 -22.35 20.08 -23.71
C ASN A 359 -21.65 20.28 -25.08
N ARG A 360 -20.49 19.64 -25.26
CA ARG A 360 -19.66 19.66 -26.46
C ARG A 360 -19.46 18.25 -27.03
N PRO A 361 -20.56 17.60 -27.49
CA PRO A 361 -20.51 16.20 -27.88
C PRO A 361 -19.60 15.93 -29.10
N GLN A 362 -19.46 16.87 -30.01
CA GLN A 362 -18.57 16.74 -31.17
C GLN A 362 -17.10 16.63 -30.76
N ASP A 363 -16.65 17.51 -29.84
CA ASP A 363 -15.28 17.44 -29.31
C ASP A 363 -15.04 16.15 -28.52
N ALA A 364 -16.05 15.68 -27.79
CA ALA A 364 -16.01 14.39 -27.11
C ALA A 364 -15.84 13.23 -28.08
N ARG A 365 -16.63 13.21 -29.14
CA ARG A 365 -16.57 12.19 -30.20
C ARG A 365 -15.19 12.14 -30.86
N ASP A 366 -14.62 13.28 -31.22
CA ASP A 366 -13.28 13.37 -31.81
C ASP A 366 -12.22 12.87 -30.83
N THR A 367 -12.39 13.17 -29.54
CA THR A 367 -11.47 12.75 -28.48
C THR A 367 -11.52 11.22 -28.27
N PHE A 368 -12.71 10.62 -28.19
CA PHE A 368 -12.85 9.17 -28.08
C PHE A 368 -12.46 8.44 -29.38
N GLY A 369 -12.75 9.03 -30.55
CA GLY A 369 -12.27 8.54 -31.83
C GLY A 369 -10.75 8.45 -31.89
N GLY A 370 -10.07 9.48 -31.37
CA GLY A 370 -8.62 9.47 -31.24
C GLY A 370 -8.09 8.38 -30.28
N LEU A 371 -8.89 7.97 -29.30
CA LEU A 371 -8.55 6.85 -28.41
C LEU A 371 -8.74 5.49 -29.13
N LEU A 372 -9.84 5.35 -29.89
CA LEU A 372 -10.10 4.15 -30.70
C LEU A 372 -9.09 3.93 -31.84
N THR A 373 -8.47 4.99 -32.35
CA THR A 373 -7.35 4.85 -33.31
C THR A 373 -6.09 4.27 -32.67
N GLN A 374 -5.92 4.39 -31.34
CA GLN A 374 -4.79 3.81 -30.61
C GLN A 374 -5.10 2.37 -30.17
N ASP A 375 -6.31 2.14 -29.71
CA ASP A 375 -6.81 0.84 -29.26
C ASP A 375 -8.28 0.67 -29.69
N ALA A 376 -8.49 -0.05 -30.77
CA ALA A 376 -9.82 -0.34 -31.32
C ALA A 376 -10.68 -1.25 -30.41
N ASN A 377 -10.11 -1.85 -29.37
CA ASN A 377 -10.84 -2.68 -28.41
C ASN A 377 -11.01 -2.00 -27.03
N ASN A 378 -10.87 -0.70 -26.97
CA ASN A 378 -11.06 0.05 -25.72
C ASN A 378 -12.54 0.22 -25.39
N ALA A 379 -13.03 -0.56 -24.41
CA ALA A 379 -14.44 -0.55 -23.99
C ALA A 379 -14.92 0.83 -23.52
N GLU A 380 -14.09 1.54 -22.75
CA GLU A 380 -14.39 2.88 -22.24
C GLU A 380 -14.53 3.91 -23.37
N ALA A 381 -13.70 3.80 -24.40
CA ALA A 381 -13.75 4.68 -25.56
C ALA A 381 -15.01 4.43 -26.40
N HIS A 382 -15.42 3.16 -26.59
CA HIS A 382 -16.68 2.83 -27.25
C HIS A 382 -17.87 3.35 -26.45
N TYR A 383 -17.86 3.20 -25.13
CA TYR A 383 -18.90 3.76 -24.26
C TYR A 383 -18.97 5.28 -24.38
N GLY A 384 -17.85 5.98 -24.27
CA GLY A 384 -17.77 7.42 -24.43
C GLY A 384 -18.20 7.92 -25.82
N MET A 385 -17.86 7.17 -26.89
CA MET A 385 -18.33 7.41 -28.25
C MET A 385 -19.85 7.30 -28.32
N GLY A 386 -20.44 6.26 -27.70
CA GLY A 386 -21.89 6.07 -27.60
C GLY A 386 -22.58 7.23 -26.90
N LEU A 387 -22.02 7.72 -25.78
CA LEU A 387 -22.55 8.89 -25.07
C LEU A 387 -22.50 10.16 -25.93
N ALA A 388 -21.40 10.37 -26.67
CA ALA A 388 -21.27 11.53 -27.55
C ALA A 388 -22.30 11.48 -28.70
N LEU A 389 -22.44 10.34 -29.35
CA LEU A 389 -23.44 10.13 -30.42
C LEU A 389 -24.87 10.30 -29.91
N ALA A 390 -25.15 9.76 -28.73
CA ALA A 390 -26.49 9.91 -28.11
C ALA A 390 -26.83 11.37 -27.78
N ALA A 391 -25.81 12.15 -27.36
CA ALA A 391 -25.96 13.59 -27.11
C ALA A 391 -26.12 14.39 -28.40
N GLU A 392 -25.55 13.95 -29.53
CA GLU A 392 -25.78 14.52 -30.86
C GLU A 392 -27.16 14.14 -31.44
N GLY A 393 -27.90 13.22 -30.80
CA GLY A 393 -29.18 12.70 -31.28
C GLY A 393 -29.05 11.44 -32.16
N ASN A 394 -27.87 10.96 -32.44
CA ASN A 394 -27.61 9.81 -33.31
C ASN A 394 -27.78 8.48 -32.54
N GLN A 395 -29.00 8.24 -32.05
CA GLN A 395 -29.32 7.12 -31.15
C GLN A 395 -29.00 5.74 -31.75
N GLN A 396 -29.20 5.56 -33.06
CA GLN A 396 -28.95 4.27 -33.72
C GLN A 396 -27.45 3.92 -33.74
N GLU A 397 -26.58 4.92 -33.95
CA GLU A 397 -25.11 4.74 -33.92
C GLU A 397 -24.63 4.55 -32.50
N ALA A 398 -25.20 5.31 -31.55
CA ALA A 398 -24.92 5.17 -30.11
C ALA A 398 -25.15 3.73 -29.61
N ILE A 399 -26.29 3.11 -30.03
CA ILE A 399 -26.59 1.71 -29.71
C ILE A 399 -25.52 0.76 -30.22
N GLY A 400 -24.95 1.01 -31.41
CA GLY A 400 -23.84 0.22 -31.96
C GLY A 400 -22.60 0.27 -31.08
N GLU A 401 -22.24 1.45 -30.64
CA GLU A 401 -21.07 1.70 -29.78
C GLU A 401 -21.28 1.10 -28.37
N TYR A 402 -22.46 1.29 -27.76
CA TYR A 402 -22.77 0.67 -26.46
C TYR A 402 -22.74 -0.85 -26.50
N LYS A 403 -23.28 -1.48 -27.54
CA LYS A 403 -23.20 -2.94 -27.72
C LYS A 403 -21.74 -3.42 -27.82
N THR A 404 -20.90 -2.65 -28.49
CA THR A 404 -19.48 -2.96 -28.58
C THR A 404 -18.81 -2.84 -27.22
N ALA A 405 -19.09 -1.78 -26.47
CA ALA A 405 -18.58 -1.60 -25.11
C ALA A 405 -18.99 -2.74 -24.18
N VAL A 406 -20.27 -3.13 -24.17
CA VAL A 406 -20.79 -4.26 -23.38
C VAL A 406 -20.14 -5.61 -23.78
N ARG A 407 -19.82 -5.79 -25.08
CA ARG A 407 -19.16 -7.00 -25.54
C ARG A 407 -17.70 -7.05 -25.08
N LEU A 408 -17.03 -5.92 -25.02
CA LEU A 408 -15.62 -5.81 -24.61
C LEU A 408 -15.46 -5.87 -23.08
N ASP A 409 -16.38 -5.23 -22.35
CA ASP A 409 -16.44 -5.30 -20.88
C ASP A 409 -17.89 -5.57 -20.43
N PRO A 410 -18.27 -6.84 -20.29
CA PRO A 410 -19.63 -7.22 -19.87
C PRO A 410 -19.99 -6.86 -18.44
N GLN A 411 -19.02 -6.47 -17.59
CA GLN A 411 -19.24 -6.15 -16.18
C GLN A 411 -19.25 -4.63 -15.91
N ALA A 412 -18.99 -3.81 -16.92
CA ALA A 412 -19.04 -2.36 -16.76
C ALA A 412 -20.48 -1.90 -16.50
N GLY A 413 -20.72 -1.28 -15.33
CA GLY A 413 -22.02 -0.73 -14.94
C GLY A 413 -22.40 0.52 -15.73
N GLY A 414 -23.70 0.79 -15.84
CA GLY A 414 -24.25 1.97 -16.48
C GLY A 414 -24.43 1.87 -18.00
N ILE A 415 -23.64 1.05 -18.70
CA ILE A 415 -23.70 0.96 -20.16
C ILE A 415 -25.05 0.41 -20.64
N ASN A 416 -25.59 -0.60 -19.95
CA ASN A 416 -26.88 -1.18 -20.30
C ASN A 416 -28.02 -0.21 -19.98
N TYR A 417 -27.87 0.70 -19.01
CA TYR A 417 -28.82 1.78 -18.76
C TYR A 417 -28.91 2.74 -19.95
N ASP A 418 -27.75 3.28 -20.41
CA ASP A 418 -27.68 4.23 -21.52
C ASP A 418 -28.10 3.59 -22.85
N LEU A 419 -27.78 2.30 -23.02
CA LEU A 419 -28.31 1.50 -24.14
C LEU A 419 -29.83 1.43 -24.12
N GLY A 420 -30.41 1.18 -22.95
CA GLY A 420 -31.87 1.18 -22.75
C GLY A 420 -32.50 2.54 -23.03
N VAL A 421 -31.88 3.64 -22.56
CA VAL A 421 -32.34 5.01 -22.86
C VAL A 421 -32.33 5.28 -24.36
N SER A 422 -31.30 4.86 -25.08
CA SER A 422 -31.22 5.05 -26.54
C SER A 422 -32.25 4.24 -27.28
N TYR A 423 -32.51 3.00 -26.86
CA TYR A 423 -33.65 2.21 -27.41
C TYR A 423 -34.99 2.86 -27.14
N ALA A 424 -35.24 3.34 -25.93
CA ALA A 424 -36.50 4.01 -25.56
C ALA A 424 -36.73 5.26 -26.41
N LYS A 425 -35.71 6.07 -26.70
CA LYS A 425 -35.80 7.23 -27.59
C LYS A 425 -36.17 6.87 -29.03
N LEU A 426 -35.85 5.67 -29.47
CA LEU A 426 -36.25 5.12 -30.77
C LEU A 426 -37.59 4.36 -30.71
N ASN A 427 -38.31 4.41 -29.58
CA ASN A 427 -39.54 3.68 -29.32
C ASN A 427 -39.38 2.15 -29.37
N GLN A 428 -38.16 1.63 -29.24
CA GLN A 428 -37.84 0.20 -29.19
C GLN A 428 -37.95 -0.29 -27.73
N TYR A 429 -39.18 -0.26 -27.19
CA TYR A 429 -39.39 -0.46 -25.74
C TYR A 429 -39.05 -1.87 -25.26
N ASP A 430 -39.15 -2.91 -26.11
CA ASP A 430 -38.78 -4.27 -25.75
C ASP A 430 -37.29 -4.38 -25.49
N ASP A 431 -36.48 -3.81 -26.38
CA ASP A 431 -35.03 -3.78 -26.27
C ASP A 431 -34.58 -2.88 -25.09
N ALA A 432 -35.30 -1.77 -24.87
CA ALA A 432 -35.04 -0.90 -23.71
C ALA A 432 -35.23 -1.64 -22.39
N ILE A 433 -36.37 -2.33 -22.22
CA ILE A 433 -36.70 -3.12 -21.03
C ILE A 433 -35.67 -4.23 -20.83
N ALA A 434 -35.22 -4.91 -21.90
CA ALA A 434 -34.21 -5.94 -21.81
C ALA A 434 -32.86 -5.39 -21.36
N ALA A 435 -32.47 -4.22 -21.86
CA ALA A 435 -31.22 -3.54 -21.46
C ALA A 435 -31.28 -3.08 -19.99
N TYR A 436 -32.37 -2.42 -19.57
CA TYR A 436 -32.57 -1.99 -18.18
C TYR A 436 -32.58 -3.16 -17.21
N ARG A 437 -33.22 -4.29 -17.53
CA ARG A 437 -33.19 -5.49 -16.69
C ARG A 437 -31.81 -6.10 -16.58
N LYS A 438 -31.00 -5.99 -17.63
CA LYS A 438 -29.62 -6.44 -17.57
C LYS A 438 -28.79 -5.54 -16.64
N GLU A 439 -28.98 -4.23 -16.68
CA GLU A 439 -28.36 -3.31 -15.73
C GLU A 439 -28.79 -3.62 -14.30
N GLN A 440 -30.07 -3.86 -14.08
CA GLN A 440 -30.65 -4.25 -12.78
C GLN A 440 -29.97 -5.50 -12.20
N GLN A 441 -29.70 -6.50 -13.03
CA GLN A 441 -29.01 -7.72 -12.61
C GLN A 441 -27.55 -7.50 -12.26
N GLN A 442 -26.90 -6.51 -12.86
CA GLN A 442 -25.48 -6.21 -12.68
C GLN A 442 -25.21 -5.24 -11.53
N SER A 443 -25.99 -4.16 -11.47
CA SER A 443 -25.75 -3.03 -10.57
C SER A 443 -26.76 -2.95 -9.43
N GLY A 444 -27.84 -3.74 -9.47
CA GLY A 444 -28.96 -3.66 -8.54
C GLY A 444 -30.01 -2.65 -8.97
N ASP A 445 -30.98 -2.43 -8.08
CA ASP A 445 -32.08 -1.49 -8.28
C ASP A 445 -31.68 -0.10 -7.77
N ASP A 446 -32.05 0.93 -8.53
CA ASP A 446 -31.93 2.32 -8.08
C ASP A 446 -33.14 3.13 -8.58
N TYR A 447 -33.27 4.37 -8.11
CA TYR A 447 -34.37 5.26 -8.44
C TYR A 447 -34.47 5.54 -9.94
N GLU A 448 -33.35 5.80 -10.60
CA GLU A 448 -33.30 6.19 -12.01
C GLU A 448 -33.69 5.01 -12.92
N LEU A 449 -33.15 3.83 -12.63
CA LEU A 449 -33.39 2.60 -13.36
C LEU A 449 -34.83 2.16 -13.25
N GLU A 450 -35.42 2.15 -12.05
CA GLU A 450 -36.82 1.76 -11.84
C GLU A 450 -37.78 2.77 -12.49
N THR A 451 -37.46 4.06 -12.48
CA THR A 451 -38.20 5.11 -13.18
C THR A 451 -38.14 4.89 -14.70
N ALA A 452 -37.00 4.54 -15.26
CA ALA A 452 -36.84 4.27 -16.69
C ALA A 452 -37.59 2.99 -17.11
N LEU A 453 -37.54 1.93 -16.28
CA LEU A 453 -38.36 0.71 -16.49
C LEU A 453 -39.83 1.00 -16.45
N ALA A 454 -40.34 1.78 -15.49
CA ALA A 454 -41.73 2.15 -15.39
C ALA A 454 -42.22 2.90 -16.63
N ALA A 455 -41.42 3.87 -17.11
CA ALA A 455 -41.74 4.61 -18.34
C ALA A 455 -41.82 3.69 -19.57
N ALA A 456 -40.86 2.76 -19.71
CA ALA A 456 -40.84 1.82 -20.82
C ALA A 456 -42.02 0.83 -20.78
N TYR A 457 -42.36 0.31 -19.58
CA TYR A 457 -43.55 -0.54 -19.41
C TYR A 457 -44.86 0.20 -19.72
N GLN A 458 -44.98 1.45 -19.26
CA GLN A 458 -46.14 2.28 -19.53
C GLN A 458 -46.30 2.54 -21.03
N ALA A 459 -45.22 2.85 -21.75
CA ALA A 459 -45.24 3.05 -23.19
C ALA A 459 -45.71 1.79 -23.97
N LYS A 460 -45.43 0.59 -23.40
CA LYS A 460 -45.93 -0.69 -23.93
C LYS A 460 -47.35 -1.07 -23.49
N GLY A 461 -47.99 -0.29 -22.64
CA GLY A 461 -49.30 -0.64 -22.08
C GLY A 461 -49.25 -1.71 -20.98
N MET A 462 -48.09 -2.03 -20.43
CA MET A 462 -47.90 -3.01 -19.35
C MET A 462 -48.14 -2.35 -17.98
N THR A 463 -49.39 -1.98 -17.72
CA THR A 463 -49.81 -1.12 -16.61
C THR A 463 -49.40 -1.67 -15.25
N GLN A 464 -49.53 -2.98 -15.02
CA GLN A 464 -49.15 -3.60 -13.73
C GLN A 464 -47.64 -3.52 -13.49
N ALA A 465 -46.81 -3.90 -14.48
CA ALA A 465 -45.37 -3.81 -14.37
C ALA A 465 -44.87 -2.37 -14.19
N ALA A 466 -45.53 -1.41 -14.83
CA ALA A 466 -45.23 0.01 -14.66
C ALA A 466 -45.54 0.49 -13.22
N GLN A 467 -46.64 0.02 -12.63
CA GLN A 467 -47.01 0.35 -11.24
C GLN A 467 -46.02 -0.25 -10.24
N GLU A 468 -45.61 -1.51 -10.45
CA GLU A 468 -44.60 -2.19 -9.60
C GLU A 468 -43.27 -1.47 -9.64
N ALA A 469 -42.75 -1.10 -10.81
CA ALA A 469 -41.51 -0.36 -10.97
C ALA A 469 -41.61 1.06 -10.35
N ASN A 470 -42.74 1.77 -10.52
CA ASN A 470 -42.96 3.07 -9.86
C ASN A 470 -42.97 2.95 -8.32
N SER A 471 -43.59 1.87 -7.78
CA SER A 471 -43.61 1.62 -6.34
C SER A 471 -42.18 1.45 -5.79
N LYS A 472 -41.34 0.63 -6.45
CA LYS A 472 -39.96 0.45 -6.10
C LYS A 472 -39.15 1.76 -6.19
N ALA A 473 -39.32 2.54 -7.25
CA ALA A 473 -38.70 3.85 -7.36
C ALA A 473 -39.07 4.76 -6.17
N GLY A 474 -40.34 4.71 -5.72
CA GLY A 474 -40.82 5.43 -4.54
C GLY A 474 -40.11 5.04 -3.27
N GLU A 475 -39.83 3.74 -3.07
CA GLU A 475 -39.09 3.22 -1.91
C GLU A 475 -37.63 3.78 -1.83
N PHE A 476 -36.93 3.87 -2.97
CA PHE A 476 -35.60 4.47 -3.04
C PHE A 476 -35.62 5.97 -2.75
N ARG A 477 -36.63 6.70 -3.19
CA ARG A 477 -36.78 8.13 -2.92
C ARG A 477 -37.02 8.42 -1.44
N ASP A 478 -37.80 7.61 -0.77
CA ASP A 478 -38.24 7.82 0.62
C ASP A 478 -37.28 7.17 1.64
N GLY A 479 -36.53 6.12 1.27
CA GLY A 479 -35.51 5.46 2.07
C GLY A 479 -34.17 6.20 2.17
N GLY A 480 -33.96 7.25 1.40
CA GLY A 480 -32.79 8.11 1.37
C GLY A 480 -32.84 9.32 2.32
N ARG A 481 -33.68 9.31 3.36
CA ARG A 481 -33.74 10.33 4.42
C ARG A 481 -33.05 9.90 5.69
#